data_2d41bb4e5cf8d81810cbc8c8c29c1dc2
#
_entry.id   2d41bb4e5cf8d81810cbc8c8c29c1dc2
#
_cell.length_a   1.000
_cell.length_b   1.000
_cell.length_c   1.000
_cell.angle_alpha   90.00
_cell.angle_beta   90.00
_cell.angle_gamma   90.00
#
_symmetry.space_group_name_H-M   'P 1'
#
loop_
_entity.id
_entity.type
_entity.pdbx_description
1 polymer ?
#
loop_
_entity_poly.entity_id
_entity_poly.type
_entity_poly.pdbx_seq_one_letter_code
_entity_poly.pdbx_strand_id
1 'polypeptide(L)'
;MEKRYGLPTAICMVVGIVIGSGVFFKAEKVLQATKGNMPLGILAWGIVGAIMIICSYVFATMAARYEKVSGLVDYAEATVGRRYAYYVGWFMAVLYTPCLVSALAWISARYFCVLLGWDITGGACMTIAGAMLCLDLSLIHI
;
A
#
# COMPACT_ATOMS: atom_id res chain seq x y z
N MET A 1 -0.82 -26.46 8.86
CA MET A 1 -0.02 -25.84 7.76
C MET A 1 1.46 -25.94 8.10
N GLU A 2 2.29 -26.46 7.21
CA GLU A 2 3.76 -26.41 7.41
C GLU A 2 4.23 -24.95 7.38
N LYS A 3 4.98 -24.56 8.40
CA LYS A 3 5.61 -23.24 8.47
C LYS A 3 6.71 -23.15 7.40
N ARG A 4 6.40 -22.65 6.21
CA ARG A 4 7.35 -22.50 5.09
C ARG A 4 8.33 -21.34 5.26
N TYR A 5 8.02 -20.36 6.11
CA TYR A 5 8.84 -19.16 6.29
C TYR A 5 9.19 -18.96 7.76
N GLY A 6 10.45 -18.62 8.01
CA GLY A 6 10.94 -18.23 9.33
C GLY A 6 10.52 -16.81 9.70
N LEU A 7 10.59 -16.47 10.98
CA LEU A 7 10.33 -15.14 11.51
C LEU A 7 11.12 -14.04 10.77
N PRO A 8 12.45 -14.18 10.50
CA PRO A 8 13.21 -13.14 9.82
C PRO A 8 12.70 -12.88 8.39
N THR A 9 12.32 -13.93 7.65
CA THR A 9 11.75 -13.78 6.30
C THR A 9 10.43 -13.02 6.33
N ALA A 10 9.55 -13.33 7.29
CA ALA A 10 8.29 -12.62 7.46
C ALA A 10 8.52 -11.13 7.81
N ILE A 11 9.45 -10.81 8.69
CA ILE A 11 9.82 -9.43 9.03
C ILE A 11 10.35 -8.70 7.80
N CYS A 12 11.26 -9.30 7.03
CA CYS A 12 11.80 -8.69 5.81
C CYS A 12 10.72 -8.41 4.76
N MET A 13 9.77 -9.32 4.58
CA MET A 13 8.63 -9.12 3.67
C MET A 13 7.75 -7.94 4.11
N VAL A 14 7.39 -7.88 5.40
CA VAL A 14 6.57 -6.79 5.94
C VAL A 14 7.30 -5.46 5.84
N VAL A 15 8.56 -5.41 6.24
CA VAL A 15 9.40 -4.19 6.17
C VAL A 15 9.54 -3.74 4.71
N GLY A 16 9.76 -4.65 3.76
CA GLY A 16 9.85 -4.33 2.33
C GLY A 16 8.56 -3.74 1.75
N ILE A 17 7.41 -4.20 2.22
CA ILE A 17 6.10 -3.65 1.80
C ILE A 17 5.84 -2.29 2.45
N VAL A 18 6.18 -2.13 3.73
CA VAL A 18 5.92 -0.89 4.50
C VAL A 18 6.87 0.24 4.11
N ILE A 19 8.17 -0.06 3.94
CA ILE A 19 9.18 0.90 3.44
C ILE A 19 9.11 0.96 1.90
N GLY A 20 7.92 1.15 1.36
CA GLY A 20 7.74 1.38 -0.06
C GLY A 20 7.94 2.85 -0.44
N SER A 21 7.71 3.16 -1.70
CA SER A 21 7.80 4.51 -2.27
C SER A 21 7.08 5.59 -1.45
N GLY A 22 6.04 5.23 -0.70
CA GLY A 22 5.24 6.16 0.10
C GLY A 22 6.02 6.95 1.16
N VAL A 23 7.09 6.39 1.72
CA VAL A 23 7.92 7.08 2.73
C VAL A 23 8.60 8.31 2.13
N PHE A 24 9.11 8.19 0.91
CA PHE A 24 9.85 9.25 0.23
C PHE A 24 8.95 10.41 -0.23
N PHE A 25 7.73 10.12 -0.72
CA PHE A 25 6.83 11.17 -1.23
C PHE A 25 6.01 11.86 -0.16
N LYS A 26 5.58 11.09 0.85
CA LYS A 26 4.69 11.61 1.88
C LYS A 26 5.41 12.61 2.79
N ALA A 27 6.71 12.45 3.03
CA ALA A 27 7.49 13.38 3.82
C ALA A 27 7.46 14.80 3.25
N GLU A 28 7.69 14.95 1.93
CA GLU A 28 7.61 16.25 1.21
C GLU A 28 6.19 16.84 1.32
N LYS A 29 5.15 16.04 1.08
CA LYS A 29 3.75 16.48 1.13
C LYS A 29 3.32 16.94 2.51
N VAL A 30 3.74 16.23 3.55
CA VAL A 30 3.48 16.62 4.96
C VAL A 30 4.18 17.93 5.27
N LEU A 31 5.43 18.11 4.84
CA LEU A 31 6.17 19.35 5.06
C LEU A 31 5.55 20.54 4.32
N GLN A 32 5.07 20.34 3.08
CA GLN A 32 4.32 21.35 2.33
C GLN A 32 3.00 21.70 3.03
N ALA A 33 2.24 20.72 3.51
CA ALA A 33 0.98 20.92 4.21
C ALA A 33 1.15 21.67 5.54
N THR A 34 2.26 21.46 6.24
CA THR A 34 2.62 22.15 7.49
C THR A 34 3.32 23.50 7.24
N LYS A 35 3.36 23.99 6.00
CA LYS A 35 4.03 25.24 5.61
C LYS A 35 5.49 25.33 6.09
N GLY A 36 6.21 24.21 6.07
CA GLY A 36 7.60 24.11 6.52
C GLY A 36 7.78 24.03 8.04
N ASN A 37 6.70 23.91 8.81
CA ASN A 37 6.78 23.75 10.26
C ASN A 37 7.18 22.33 10.64
N MET A 38 8.46 22.11 10.89
CA MET A 38 9.05 20.81 11.25
C MET A 38 8.42 20.16 12.49
N PRO A 39 8.27 20.86 13.63
CA PRO A 39 7.65 20.29 14.83
C PRO A 39 6.24 19.75 14.57
N LEU A 40 5.44 20.47 13.78
CA LEU A 40 4.09 20.04 13.42
C LEU A 40 4.10 18.82 12.50
N GLY A 41 5.04 18.74 11.57
CA GLY A 41 5.24 17.59 10.72
C GLY A 41 5.63 16.33 11.52
N ILE A 42 6.55 16.44 12.45
CA ILE A 42 6.98 15.33 13.33
C ILE A 42 5.81 14.88 14.22
N LEU A 43 5.05 15.82 14.78
CA LEU A 43 3.87 15.50 15.59
C LEU A 43 2.81 14.73 14.77
N ALA A 44 2.53 15.17 13.55
CA ALA A 44 1.61 14.48 12.66
C ALA A 44 2.07 13.05 12.37
N TRP A 45 3.34 12.82 12.08
CA TRP A 45 3.92 11.50 11.91
C TRP A 45 3.84 10.66 13.17
N GLY A 46 4.09 11.24 14.34
CA GLY A 46 3.98 10.57 15.63
C GLY A 46 2.56 10.07 15.91
N ILE A 47 1.55 10.91 15.67
CA ILE A 47 0.13 10.54 15.84
C ILE A 47 -0.24 9.40 14.89
N VAL A 48 0.09 9.51 13.60
CA VAL A 48 -0.21 8.46 12.63
C VAL A 48 0.52 7.17 12.99
N GLY A 49 1.78 7.25 13.43
CA GLY A 49 2.55 6.09 13.91
C GLY A 49 1.87 5.39 15.09
N ALA A 50 1.39 6.15 16.07
CA ALA A 50 0.67 5.58 17.22
C ALA A 50 -0.63 4.87 16.78
N ILE A 51 -1.40 5.48 15.88
CA ILE A 51 -2.62 4.85 15.31
C ILE A 51 -2.25 3.55 14.59
N MET A 52 -1.17 3.54 13.79
CA MET A 52 -0.73 2.35 13.07
C MET A 52 -0.29 1.21 14.01
N ILE A 53 0.33 1.52 15.16
CA ILE A 53 0.68 0.52 16.18
C ILE A 53 -0.59 -0.13 16.73
N ILE A 54 -1.62 0.67 17.06
CA ILE A 54 -2.89 0.15 17.56
C ILE A 54 -3.56 -0.74 16.51
N CYS A 55 -3.63 -0.29 15.26
CA CYS A 55 -4.18 -1.08 14.16
C CYS A 55 -3.42 -2.40 13.96
N SER A 56 -2.08 -2.35 13.99
CA SER A 56 -1.24 -3.54 13.86
C SER A 56 -1.49 -4.55 14.97
N TYR A 57 -1.67 -4.09 16.22
CA TYR A 57 -2.02 -4.94 17.33
C TYR A 57 -3.39 -5.63 17.14
N VAL A 58 -4.39 -4.88 16.66
CA VAL A 58 -5.72 -5.45 16.35
C VAL A 58 -5.62 -6.53 15.26
N PHE A 59 -4.90 -6.25 14.17
CA PHE A 59 -4.69 -7.24 13.12
C PHE A 59 -3.91 -8.47 13.59
N ALA A 60 -2.90 -8.28 14.45
CA ALA A 60 -2.14 -9.38 15.02
C ALA A 60 -3.02 -10.30 15.89
N THR A 61 -3.89 -9.72 16.72
CA THR A 61 -4.84 -10.49 17.54
C THR A 61 -5.88 -11.22 16.68
N MET A 62 -6.35 -10.60 15.61
CA MET A 62 -7.26 -11.24 14.65
C MET A 62 -6.57 -12.38 13.91
N ALA A 63 -5.35 -12.20 13.43
CA ALA A 63 -4.57 -13.23 12.75
C ALA A 63 -4.29 -14.45 13.65
N ALA A 64 -4.03 -14.21 14.93
CA ALA A 64 -3.83 -15.28 15.91
C ALA A 64 -5.12 -16.07 16.22
N ARG A 65 -6.30 -15.45 16.08
CA ARG A 65 -7.59 -16.04 16.41
C ARG A 65 -8.26 -16.71 15.21
N TYR A 66 -8.02 -16.21 14.01
CA TYR A 66 -8.66 -16.66 12.78
C TYR A 66 -7.58 -17.04 11.76
N GLU A 67 -7.21 -18.32 11.72
CA GLU A 67 -6.20 -18.84 10.77
C GLU A 67 -6.81 -19.05 9.37
N LYS A 68 -7.26 -17.98 8.73
CA LYS A 68 -7.78 -18.01 7.37
C LYS A 68 -6.86 -17.25 6.40
N VAL A 69 -6.95 -17.56 5.11
CA VAL A 69 -5.97 -17.14 4.07
C VAL A 69 -6.31 -15.81 3.44
N SER A 70 -7.59 -15.41 3.42
CA SER A 70 -8.05 -14.19 2.71
C SER A 70 -7.92 -12.88 3.53
N GLY A 71 -7.28 -12.93 4.69
CA GLY A 71 -6.92 -11.76 5.49
C GLY A 71 -8.12 -10.89 5.86
N LEU A 72 -8.16 -9.64 5.35
CA LEU A 72 -9.15 -8.63 5.74
C LEU A 72 -10.60 -9.07 5.50
N VAL A 73 -10.86 -9.81 4.43
CA VAL A 73 -12.20 -10.31 4.07
C VAL A 73 -12.66 -11.35 5.09
N ASP A 74 -11.77 -12.26 5.49
CA ASP A 74 -12.07 -13.28 6.48
C ASP A 74 -12.28 -12.68 7.87
N TYR A 75 -11.54 -11.64 8.23
CA TYR A 75 -11.75 -10.91 9.49
C TYR A 75 -13.09 -10.18 9.50
N ALA A 76 -13.48 -9.59 8.38
CA ALA A 76 -14.79 -8.97 8.22
C ALA A 76 -15.93 -10.01 8.32
N GLU A 77 -15.74 -11.20 7.74
CA GLU A 77 -16.72 -12.30 7.86
C GLU A 77 -16.87 -12.77 9.31
N ALA A 78 -15.76 -12.92 10.02
CA ALA A 78 -15.76 -13.41 11.39
C ALA A 78 -16.36 -12.43 12.41
N THR A 79 -16.24 -11.09 12.14
CA THR A 79 -16.67 -10.05 13.07
C THR A 79 -18.08 -9.51 12.80
N VAL A 80 -18.41 -9.28 11.54
CA VAL A 80 -19.65 -8.60 11.13
C VAL A 80 -20.59 -9.54 10.38
N GLY A 81 -20.05 -10.51 9.66
CA GLY A 81 -20.80 -11.52 8.94
C GLY A 81 -20.55 -11.55 7.43
N ARG A 82 -21.05 -12.63 6.80
CA ARG A 82 -20.77 -12.98 5.41
C ARG A 82 -21.20 -11.91 4.38
N ARG A 83 -22.32 -11.24 4.61
CA ARG A 83 -22.80 -10.20 3.68
C ARG A 83 -21.85 -8.99 3.65
N TYR A 84 -21.38 -8.57 4.81
CA TYR A 84 -20.42 -7.47 4.92
C TYR A 84 -19.06 -7.85 4.30
N ALA A 85 -18.57 -9.05 4.56
CA ALA A 85 -17.34 -9.57 3.97
C ALA A 85 -17.38 -9.56 2.43
N TYR A 86 -18.53 -9.89 1.84
CA TYR A 86 -18.73 -9.81 0.38
C TYR A 86 -18.54 -8.38 -0.14
N TYR A 87 -19.15 -7.39 0.51
CA TYR A 87 -18.97 -5.98 0.09
C TYR A 87 -17.53 -5.49 0.29
N VAL A 88 -16.87 -5.91 1.37
CA VAL A 88 -15.45 -5.60 1.60
C VAL A 88 -14.58 -6.21 0.50
N GLY A 89 -14.79 -7.48 0.16
CA GLY A 89 -14.06 -8.16 -0.91
C GLY A 89 -14.27 -7.49 -2.27
N TRP A 90 -15.51 -7.16 -2.58
CA TRP A 90 -15.87 -6.45 -3.81
C TRP A 90 -15.20 -5.06 -3.88
N PHE A 91 -15.27 -4.28 -2.80
CA PHE A 91 -14.61 -2.97 -2.70
C PHE A 91 -13.10 -3.08 -2.89
N MET A 92 -12.47 -4.06 -2.25
CA MET A 92 -11.02 -4.29 -2.37
C MET A 92 -10.63 -4.66 -3.81
N ALA A 93 -11.39 -5.52 -4.48
CA ALA A 93 -11.07 -5.98 -5.82
C ALA A 93 -11.34 -4.92 -6.91
N VAL A 94 -12.44 -4.18 -6.80
CA VAL A 94 -12.92 -3.29 -7.87
C VAL A 94 -12.43 -1.86 -7.70
N LEU A 95 -12.29 -1.37 -6.48
CA LEU A 95 -11.90 0.02 -6.21
C LEU A 95 -10.50 0.13 -5.63
N TYR A 96 -10.23 -0.52 -4.52
CA TYR A 96 -8.98 -0.31 -3.78
C TYR A 96 -7.75 -0.75 -4.58
N THR A 97 -7.73 -1.99 -5.07
CA THR A 97 -6.56 -2.55 -5.76
C THR A 97 -6.27 -1.83 -7.08
N PRO A 98 -7.24 -1.58 -7.99
CA PRO A 98 -6.96 -0.85 -9.23
C PRO A 98 -6.49 0.59 -9.00
N CYS A 99 -7.09 1.30 -8.03
CA CYS A 99 -6.65 2.66 -7.68
C CYS A 99 -5.21 2.67 -7.15
N LEU A 100 -4.85 1.70 -6.32
CA LEU A 100 -3.51 1.59 -5.75
C LEU A 100 -2.47 1.27 -6.85
N VAL A 101 -2.76 0.31 -7.72
CA VAL A 101 -1.87 -0.09 -8.82
C VAL A 101 -1.67 1.07 -9.80
N SER A 102 -2.75 1.76 -10.20
CA SER A 102 -2.65 2.91 -11.11
C SER A 102 -1.85 4.07 -10.52
N ALA A 103 -2.00 4.35 -9.21
CA ALA A 103 -1.21 5.37 -8.53
C ALA A 103 0.28 5.01 -8.48
N LEU A 104 0.61 3.75 -8.20
CA LEU A 104 2.00 3.28 -8.17
C LEU A 104 2.63 3.29 -9.57
N ALA A 105 1.91 2.87 -10.60
CA ALA A 105 2.38 2.92 -11.99
C ALA A 105 2.65 4.36 -12.43
N TRP A 106 1.75 5.29 -12.10
CA TRP A 106 1.95 6.72 -12.38
C TRP A 106 3.19 7.30 -11.70
N ILE A 107 3.37 7.00 -10.42
CA ILE A 107 4.52 7.46 -9.65
C ILE A 107 5.82 6.87 -10.24
N SER A 108 5.84 5.59 -10.54
CA SER A 108 7.00 4.91 -11.15
C SER A 108 7.37 5.54 -12.50
N ALA A 109 6.37 5.80 -13.35
CA ALA A 109 6.58 6.44 -14.64
C ALA A 109 7.18 7.85 -14.50
N ARG A 110 6.72 8.64 -13.53
CA ARG A 110 7.28 9.98 -13.26
C ARG A 110 8.76 9.92 -12.88
N TYR A 111 9.14 8.99 -12.01
CA TYR A 111 10.55 8.84 -11.63
C TYR A 111 11.40 8.35 -12.80
N PHE A 112 10.85 7.48 -13.62
CA PHE A 112 11.53 7.00 -14.81
C PHE A 112 11.78 8.15 -15.80
N CYS A 113 10.79 9.03 -16.01
CA CYS A 113 10.95 10.23 -16.83
C CYS A 113 12.01 11.17 -16.26
N VAL A 114 12.02 11.41 -14.95
CA VAL A 114 13.05 12.24 -14.30
C VAL A 114 14.44 11.65 -14.48
N LEU A 115 14.58 10.33 -14.33
CA LEU A 115 15.85 9.64 -14.50
C LEU A 115 16.42 9.77 -15.93
N LEU A 116 15.53 9.77 -16.94
CA LEU A 116 15.90 9.91 -18.35
C LEU A 116 15.99 11.38 -18.81
N GLY A 117 15.68 12.33 -17.94
CA GLY A 117 15.64 13.77 -18.27
C GLY A 117 14.49 14.15 -19.22
N TRP A 118 13.41 13.35 -19.24
CA TRP A 118 12.23 13.61 -20.07
C TRP A 118 11.20 14.48 -19.34
N ASP A 119 10.36 15.14 -20.13
CA ASP A 119 9.35 16.05 -19.59
C ASP A 119 8.27 15.27 -18.83
N ILE A 120 8.09 15.60 -17.55
CA ILE A 120 7.17 14.89 -16.62
C ILE A 120 5.69 15.10 -17.02
N THR A 121 5.39 16.20 -17.72
CA THR A 121 4.05 16.55 -18.20
C THR A 121 3.77 16.09 -19.62
N GLY A 122 4.76 15.51 -20.29
CA GLY A 122 4.67 15.07 -21.66
C GLY A 122 3.92 13.74 -21.86
N GLY A 123 3.48 13.51 -23.11
CA GLY A 123 2.84 12.24 -23.50
C GLY A 123 3.70 10.99 -23.24
N ALA A 124 5.03 11.14 -23.22
CA ALA A 124 5.97 10.07 -22.90
C ALA A 124 5.75 9.49 -21.50
N CYS A 125 5.48 10.34 -20.50
CA CYS A 125 5.19 9.88 -19.14
C CYS A 125 3.89 9.06 -19.07
N MET A 126 2.86 9.45 -19.82
CA MET A 126 1.60 8.72 -19.93
C MET A 126 1.78 7.36 -20.62
N THR A 127 2.57 7.29 -21.69
CA THR A 127 2.83 6.02 -22.39
C THR A 127 3.62 5.05 -21.52
N ILE A 128 4.59 5.52 -20.77
CA ILE A 128 5.36 4.70 -19.80
C ILE A 128 4.46 4.21 -18.67
N ALA A 129 3.59 5.07 -18.12
CA ALA A 129 2.63 4.67 -17.09
C ALA A 129 1.67 3.60 -17.61
N GLY A 130 1.17 3.76 -18.83
CA GLY A 130 0.32 2.75 -19.50
C GLY A 130 1.05 1.43 -19.74
N ALA A 131 2.31 1.47 -20.18
CA ALA A 131 3.13 0.29 -20.36
C ALA A 131 3.39 -0.45 -19.03
N MET A 132 3.69 0.28 -17.95
CA MET A 132 3.84 -0.30 -16.62
C MET A 132 2.55 -0.94 -16.12
N LEU A 133 1.40 -0.29 -16.30
CA LEU A 133 0.10 -0.89 -15.98
C LEU A 133 -0.15 -2.18 -16.76
N CYS A 134 0.16 -2.20 -18.04
CA CYS A 134 0.01 -3.41 -18.85
C CYS A 134 0.93 -4.54 -18.39
N LEU A 135 2.16 -4.23 -17.98
CA LEU A 135 3.09 -5.20 -17.41
C LEU A 135 2.58 -5.75 -16.07
N ASP A 136 2.11 -4.89 -15.18
CA ASP A 136 1.54 -5.30 -13.89
C ASP A 136 0.34 -6.23 -14.09
N LEU A 137 -0.57 -5.89 -15.01
CA LEU A 137 -1.72 -6.73 -15.35
C LEU A 137 -1.31 -8.04 -16.00
N SER A 138 -0.28 -8.05 -16.87
CA SER A 138 0.25 -9.26 -17.50
C SER A 138 0.88 -10.20 -16.46
N LEU A 139 1.61 -9.67 -15.47
CA LEU A 139 2.22 -10.46 -14.41
C LEU A 139 1.19 -11.06 -13.44
N ILE A 140 0.02 -10.44 -13.27
CA ILE A 140 -1.08 -10.99 -12.47
C ILE A 140 -1.75 -12.17 -13.18
N HIS A 141 -1.68 -12.24 -14.51
CA HIS A 141 -2.26 -13.32 -15.31
C HIS A 141 -1.36 -14.57 -15.45
N ILE A 142 -0.10 -14.49 -15.04
CA ILE A 142 0.84 -15.62 -15.03
C ILE A 142 0.87 -16.25 -13.63
#